data_26144381db1d3a65994cfc956f79521b
#
_entry.id   26144381db1d3a65994cfc956f79521b
#
_cell.length_a   1.000
_cell.length_b   1.000
_cell.length_c   1.000
_cell.angle_alpha   90.00
_cell.angle_beta   90.00
_cell.angle_gamma   90.00
#
_symmetry.space_group_name_H-M   'P 1'
#
loop_
_entity.id
_entity.type
_entity.pdbx_description
1 polymer ?
#
loop_
_entity_poly.entity_id
_entity_poly.type
_entity_poly.pdbx_seq_one_letter_code
_entity_poly.pdbx_strand_id
1 'polypeptide(L)'
;EPYLIEELFTLFNKKSQDYIKLTPLKTWYRFIYEDGDVFNYSGDEDQMKKQIEEINKEDVRGYEQLVKFTKKIFDKGFTELADVPFDKPLVMMKQLPSLLKLKSYKSVYSLVSSYIKNEKLRRMLSMHPLLVGGNPFTTTSIYGLILYLEKKWGIHYSMGGTGNIINGLEKLMIEQEIELIKGHE
;
A
#
# COMPACT_ATOMS: atom_id res chain seq x y z
N GLU A 1 5.06 -5.63 3.51
CA GLU A 1 4.24 -6.14 4.64
C GLU A 1 5.08 -7.13 5.45
N PRO A 2 5.64 -6.71 6.60
CA PRO A 2 6.55 -7.56 7.37
C PRO A 2 5.95 -8.91 7.77
N TYR A 3 4.65 -8.94 8.07
CA TYR A 3 3.99 -10.17 8.53
C TYR A 3 4.00 -11.29 7.48
N LEU A 4 3.94 -10.99 6.18
CA LEU A 4 4.03 -12.01 5.13
C LEU A 4 5.42 -12.66 5.08
N ILE A 5 6.46 -11.85 5.37
CA ILE A 5 7.82 -12.37 5.51
C ILE A 5 7.91 -13.24 6.77
N GLU A 6 7.37 -12.78 7.89
CA GLU A 6 7.35 -13.54 9.15
C GLU A 6 6.60 -14.86 9.00
N GLU A 7 5.43 -14.84 8.34
CA GLU A 7 4.63 -16.05 8.08
C GLU A 7 5.43 -17.07 7.29
N LEU A 8 6.12 -16.64 6.22
CA LEU A 8 6.95 -17.52 5.41
C LEU A 8 8.04 -18.22 6.25
N PHE A 9 8.75 -17.47 7.09
CA PHE A 9 9.78 -18.06 7.96
C PHE A 9 9.18 -18.96 9.04
N THR A 10 8.00 -18.61 9.55
CA THR A 10 7.28 -19.42 10.58
C THR A 10 6.88 -20.79 10.05
N LEU A 11 6.56 -20.94 8.75
CA LEU A 11 6.29 -22.22 8.12
C LEU A 11 7.45 -23.23 8.30
N PHE A 12 8.66 -22.73 8.45
CA PHE A 12 9.89 -23.51 8.65
C PHE A 12 10.40 -23.50 10.10
N ASN A 13 9.56 -23.06 11.05
CA ASN A 13 9.94 -22.87 12.47
C ASN A 13 11.15 -21.92 12.66
N LYS A 14 11.28 -20.90 11.81
CA LYS A 14 12.34 -19.88 11.84
C LYS A 14 11.75 -18.50 12.18
N LYS A 15 12.60 -17.61 12.66
CA LYS A 15 12.25 -16.21 12.90
C LYS A 15 12.84 -15.35 11.77
N SER A 16 12.02 -14.59 11.08
CA SER A 16 12.47 -13.72 9.98
C SER A 16 13.56 -12.75 10.39
N GLN A 17 13.53 -12.29 11.65
CA GLN A 17 14.50 -11.33 12.22
C GLN A 17 15.94 -11.85 12.28
N ASP A 18 16.14 -13.18 12.30
CA ASP A 18 17.47 -13.81 12.29
C ASP A 18 18.11 -13.80 10.88
N TYR A 19 17.31 -13.46 9.87
CA TYR A 19 17.71 -13.47 8.45
C TYR A 19 17.63 -12.10 7.81
N ILE A 20 16.58 -11.32 8.15
CA ILE A 20 16.25 -10.06 7.50
C ILE A 20 15.95 -9.01 8.56
N LYS A 21 16.73 -7.92 8.59
CA LYS A 21 16.48 -6.81 9.51
C LYS A 21 15.60 -5.76 8.85
N LEU A 22 14.32 -5.70 9.22
CA LEU A 22 13.37 -4.69 8.79
C LEU A 22 13.29 -3.56 9.81
N THR A 23 13.34 -2.31 9.37
CA THR A 23 13.24 -1.12 10.21
C THR A 23 12.05 -0.27 9.77
N PRO A 24 11.10 0.06 10.66
CA PRO A 24 9.97 0.91 10.31
C PRO A 24 10.44 2.34 9.99
N LEU A 25 9.87 2.92 8.96
CA LEU A 25 10.14 4.31 8.58
C LEU A 25 9.18 5.26 9.29
N LYS A 26 9.70 6.37 9.82
CA LYS A 26 8.89 7.43 10.43
C LYS A 26 8.22 8.30 9.36
N THR A 27 9.00 8.77 8.38
CA THR A 27 8.48 9.44 7.18
C THR A 27 8.54 8.45 6.03
N TRP A 28 7.41 8.20 5.41
CA TRP A 28 7.28 7.23 4.33
C TRP A 28 7.64 7.85 3.00
N TYR A 29 7.05 9.05 2.72
CA TYR A 29 7.31 9.82 1.50
C TYR A 29 7.47 11.30 1.87
N ARG A 30 8.33 11.99 1.13
CA ARG A 30 8.45 13.44 1.20
C ARG A 30 8.09 14.03 -0.15
N PHE A 31 7.04 14.82 -0.16
CA PHE A 31 6.61 15.56 -1.34
C PHE A 31 7.18 16.96 -1.27
N ILE A 32 7.86 17.37 -2.33
CA ILE A 32 8.40 18.71 -2.52
C ILE A 32 7.66 19.30 -3.72
N TYR A 33 6.95 20.39 -3.47
CA TYR A 33 6.18 21.07 -4.49
C TYR A 33 7.01 22.15 -5.20
N GLU A 34 6.57 22.57 -6.38
CA GLU A 34 7.29 23.55 -7.21
C GLU A 34 7.46 24.92 -6.50
N ASP A 35 6.55 25.29 -5.62
CA ASP A 35 6.59 26.52 -4.81
C ASP A 35 7.45 26.37 -3.54
N GLY A 36 8.12 25.25 -3.36
CA GLY A 36 8.98 24.96 -2.22
C GLY A 36 8.28 24.37 -0.98
N ASP A 37 6.96 24.24 -1.01
CA ASP A 37 6.24 23.57 0.08
C ASP A 37 6.68 22.11 0.21
N VAL A 38 6.74 21.63 1.44
CA VAL A 38 7.13 20.25 1.77
C VAL A 38 6.04 19.57 2.57
N PHE A 39 5.65 18.36 2.17
CA PHE A 39 4.73 17.51 2.92
C PHE A 39 5.41 16.19 3.27
N ASN A 40 5.45 15.84 4.55
CA ASN A 40 5.99 14.57 5.04
C ASN A 40 4.85 13.59 5.30
N TYR A 41 4.64 12.70 4.36
CA TYR A 41 3.64 11.63 4.46
C TYR A 41 4.14 10.54 5.42
N SER A 42 3.32 10.19 6.41
CA SER A 42 3.69 9.24 7.46
C SER A 42 2.49 8.46 7.99
N GLY A 43 2.74 7.51 8.89
CA GLY A 43 1.69 6.80 9.63
C GLY A 43 1.13 7.57 10.82
N ASP A 44 1.76 8.68 11.20
CA ASP A 44 1.31 9.55 12.30
C ASP A 44 0.08 10.35 11.86
N GLU A 45 -1.08 9.96 12.39
CA GLU A 45 -2.38 10.55 12.03
C GLU A 45 -2.47 12.04 12.41
N ASP A 46 -1.92 12.42 13.56
CA ASP A 46 -1.98 13.79 14.04
C ASP A 46 -1.06 14.69 13.23
N GLN A 47 0.14 14.21 12.90
CA GLN A 47 1.06 14.91 12.02
C GLN A 47 0.46 15.07 10.61
N MET A 48 -0.18 14.04 10.07
CA MET A 48 -0.86 14.09 8.77
C MET A 48 -1.95 15.16 8.77
N LYS A 49 -2.84 15.13 9.77
CA LYS A 49 -3.95 16.09 9.88
C LYS A 49 -3.46 17.52 10.03
N LYS A 50 -2.43 17.75 10.85
CA LYS A 50 -1.83 19.07 11.04
C LYS A 50 -1.30 19.62 9.72
N GLN A 51 -0.51 18.87 8.97
CA GLN A 51 0.01 19.30 7.67
C GLN A 51 -1.11 19.56 6.65
N ILE A 52 -2.16 18.73 6.66
CA ILE A 52 -3.33 18.95 5.80
C ILE A 52 -4.06 20.24 6.19
N GLU A 53 -4.23 20.50 7.49
CA GLU A 53 -4.86 21.73 7.99
C GLU A 53 -4.09 22.98 7.59
N GLU A 54 -2.77 22.95 7.63
CA GLU A 54 -1.88 24.04 7.21
C GLU A 54 -2.05 24.37 5.72
N ILE A 55 -2.34 23.37 4.86
CA ILE A 55 -2.58 23.57 3.43
C ILE A 55 -4.05 23.95 3.17
N ASN A 56 -4.99 23.18 3.73
CA ASN A 56 -6.43 23.41 3.60
C ASN A 56 -7.21 22.77 4.74
N LYS A 57 -7.67 23.58 5.68
CA LYS A 57 -8.43 23.12 6.86
C LYS A 57 -9.66 22.28 6.52
N GLU A 58 -10.36 22.62 5.44
CA GLU A 58 -11.58 21.89 5.02
C GLU A 58 -11.28 20.44 4.59
N ASP A 59 -10.07 20.17 4.15
CA ASP A 59 -9.65 18.84 3.67
C ASP A 59 -9.31 17.85 4.79
N VAL A 60 -9.17 18.30 6.05
CA VAL A 60 -8.95 17.39 7.20
C VAL A 60 -10.09 16.38 7.31
N ARG A 61 -11.34 16.86 7.28
CA ARG A 61 -12.52 15.98 7.30
C ARG A 61 -12.59 15.07 6.04
N GLY A 62 -12.23 15.63 4.90
CA GLY A 62 -12.17 14.88 3.65
C GLY A 62 -11.16 13.72 3.72
N TYR A 63 -9.98 13.99 4.28
CA TYR A 63 -8.95 12.98 4.51
C TYR A 63 -9.45 11.85 5.43
N GLU A 64 -10.08 12.17 6.55
CA GLU A 64 -10.64 11.15 7.46
C GLU A 64 -11.70 10.27 6.76
N GLN A 65 -12.55 10.88 5.94
CA GLN A 65 -13.55 10.14 5.17
C GLN A 65 -12.91 9.26 4.08
N LEU A 66 -11.87 9.77 3.42
CA LEU A 66 -11.10 9.02 2.43
C LEU A 66 -10.45 7.78 3.07
N VAL A 67 -9.77 7.95 4.22
CA VAL A 67 -9.17 6.83 4.96
C VAL A 67 -10.21 5.78 5.35
N LYS A 68 -11.38 6.20 5.85
CA LYS A 68 -12.48 5.28 6.17
C LYS A 68 -13.02 4.55 4.94
N PHE A 69 -13.02 5.23 3.79
CA PHE A 69 -13.47 4.61 2.55
C PHE A 69 -12.45 3.62 1.98
N THR A 70 -11.15 3.99 2.00
CA THR A 70 -10.07 3.11 1.54
C THR A 70 -9.94 1.87 2.42
N LYS A 71 -10.29 1.96 3.72
CA LYS A 71 -10.44 0.77 4.58
C LYS A 71 -11.47 -0.20 4.03
N LYS A 72 -12.64 0.27 3.57
CA LYS A 72 -13.66 -0.61 3.00
C LYS A 72 -13.18 -1.29 1.71
N ILE A 73 -12.39 -0.56 0.89
CA ILE A 73 -11.77 -1.15 -0.30
C ILE A 73 -10.77 -2.23 0.11
N PHE A 74 -9.95 -1.94 1.13
CA PHE A 74 -8.97 -2.88 1.66
C PHE A 74 -9.64 -4.14 2.22
N ASP A 75 -10.66 -3.99 3.08
CA ASP A 75 -11.37 -5.13 3.68
C ASP A 75 -11.95 -6.04 2.58
N LYS A 76 -12.48 -5.47 1.50
CA LYS A 76 -13.01 -6.25 0.38
C LYS A 76 -11.93 -6.80 -0.53
N GLY A 77 -11.02 -5.95 -0.99
CA GLY A 77 -10.04 -6.31 -2.02
C GLY A 77 -8.90 -7.17 -1.49
N PHE A 78 -8.41 -6.88 -0.30
CA PHE A 78 -7.27 -7.56 0.29
C PHE A 78 -7.68 -8.69 1.25
N THR A 79 -8.70 -8.46 2.11
CA THR A 79 -9.07 -9.45 3.13
C THR A 79 -10.02 -10.52 2.57
N GLU A 80 -10.99 -10.15 1.74
CA GLU A 80 -12.00 -11.11 1.26
C GLU A 80 -11.65 -11.72 -0.11
N LEU A 81 -10.93 -11.01 -0.97
CA LEU A 81 -10.72 -11.40 -2.36
C LEU A 81 -9.28 -11.76 -2.72
N ALA A 82 -8.32 -11.61 -1.79
CA ALA A 82 -6.90 -11.90 -2.08
C ALA A 82 -6.67 -13.33 -2.58
N ASP A 83 -7.38 -14.30 -1.98
CA ASP A 83 -7.23 -15.73 -2.27
C ASP A 83 -8.31 -16.25 -3.25
N VAL A 84 -9.13 -15.36 -3.81
CA VAL A 84 -10.21 -15.75 -4.73
C VAL A 84 -9.70 -15.72 -6.16
N PRO A 85 -9.62 -16.85 -6.86
CA PRO A 85 -9.25 -16.87 -8.27
C PRO A 85 -10.36 -16.23 -9.12
N PHE A 86 -9.99 -15.29 -9.99
CA PHE A 86 -10.91 -14.60 -10.91
C PHE A 86 -10.98 -15.28 -12.30
N ASP A 87 -10.75 -16.58 -12.35
CA ASP A 87 -10.74 -17.38 -13.57
C ASP A 87 -12.15 -17.66 -14.14
N LYS A 88 -13.19 -17.55 -13.30
CA LYS A 88 -14.57 -17.85 -13.67
C LYS A 88 -15.44 -16.60 -13.80
N PRO A 89 -16.13 -16.39 -14.95
CA PRO A 89 -17.02 -15.22 -15.15
C PRO A 89 -18.09 -15.08 -14.06
N LEU A 90 -18.61 -16.18 -13.55
CA LEU A 90 -19.61 -16.18 -12.46
C LEU A 90 -19.08 -15.59 -11.16
N VAL A 91 -17.79 -15.79 -10.84
CA VAL A 91 -17.14 -15.21 -9.67
C VAL A 91 -17.08 -13.68 -9.84
N MET A 92 -16.67 -13.22 -11.02
CA MET A 92 -16.64 -11.78 -11.36
C MET A 92 -18.04 -11.14 -11.25
N MET A 93 -19.07 -11.78 -11.79
CA MET A 93 -20.44 -11.28 -11.73
C MET A 93 -20.95 -11.15 -10.29
N LYS A 94 -20.65 -12.11 -9.41
CA LYS A 94 -21.02 -12.04 -7.98
C LYS A 94 -20.36 -10.87 -7.25
N GLN A 95 -19.15 -10.45 -7.65
CA GLN A 95 -18.45 -9.34 -7.04
C GLN A 95 -18.87 -7.96 -7.58
N LEU A 96 -19.55 -7.91 -8.73
CA LEU A 96 -19.93 -6.67 -9.39
C LEU A 96 -20.68 -5.68 -8.49
N PRO A 97 -21.69 -6.07 -7.68
CA PRO A 97 -22.38 -5.15 -6.79
C PRO A 97 -21.45 -4.53 -5.73
N SER A 98 -20.50 -5.32 -5.20
CA SER A 98 -19.51 -4.84 -4.24
C SER A 98 -18.53 -3.86 -4.88
N LEU A 99 -18.05 -4.18 -6.07
CA LEU A 99 -17.15 -3.31 -6.83
C LEU A 99 -17.81 -1.97 -7.18
N LEU A 100 -19.10 -1.97 -7.53
CA LEU A 100 -19.86 -0.75 -7.79
C LEU A 100 -20.01 0.11 -6.52
N LYS A 101 -20.33 -0.51 -5.37
CA LYS A 101 -20.40 0.20 -4.07
C LYS A 101 -19.05 0.81 -3.68
N LEU A 102 -17.96 0.15 -4.03
CA LEU A 102 -16.59 0.64 -3.80
C LEU A 102 -16.12 1.64 -4.88
N LYS A 103 -17.00 2.03 -5.80
CA LYS A 103 -16.73 3.01 -6.88
C LYS A 103 -15.55 2.61 -7.76
N SER A 104 -15.33 1.29 -7.96
CA SER A 104 -14.20 0.76 -8.73
C SER A 104 -14.14 1.24 -10.19
N TYR A 105 -15.25 1.78 -10.71
CA TYR A 105 -15.33 2.43 -12.03
C TYR A 105 -14.65 3.81 -12.10
N LYS A 106 -14.31 4.41 -10.94
CA LYS A 106 -13.56 5.66 -10.88
C LYS A 106 -12.06 5.39 -10.96
N SER A 107 -11.29 6.39 -11.37
CA SER A 107 -9.84 6.39 -11.14
C SER A 107 -9.51 6.74 -9.68
N VAL A 108 -8.28 6.40 -9.24
CA VAL A 108 -7.81 6.79 -7.89
C VAL A 108 -7.88 8.30 -7.71
N TYR A 109 -7.39 9.08 -8.69
CA TYR A 109 -7.46 10.53 -8.63
C TYR A 109 -8.90 11.04 -8.54
N SER A 110 -9.83 10.49 -9.32
CA SER A 110 -11.25 10.86 -9.26
C SER A 110 -11.90 10.48 -7.92
N LEU A 111 -11.50 9.37 -7.32
CA LEU A 111 -11.94 8.99 -5.97
C LEU A 111 -11.45 9.99 -4.94
N VAL A 112 -10.14 10.28 -4.91
CA VAL A 112 -9.53 11.24 -3.99
C VAL A 112 -10.17 12.62 -4.14
N SER A 113 -10.39 13.09 -5.37
CA SER A 113 -11.03 14.38 -5.68
C SER A 113 -12.48 14.47 -5.18
N SER A 114 -13.14 13.33 -4.91
CA SER A 114 -14.49 13.32 -4.29
C SER A 114 -14.45 13.67 -2.80
N TYR A 115 -13.28 13.69 -2.16
CA TYR A 115 -13.10 13.95 -0.73
C TYR A 115 -12.22 15.17 -0.46
N ILE A 116 -11.25 15.43 -1.32
CA ILE A 116 -10.18 16.43 -1.16
C ILE A 116 -10.38 17.57 -2.16
N LYS A 117 -10.31 18.82 -1.69
CA LYS A 117 -10.50 20.03 -2.51
C LYS A 117 -9.19 20.58 -3.05
N ASN A 118 -8.15 20.62 -2.21
CA ASN A 118 -6.86 21.19 -2.57
C ASN A 118 -6.11 20.28 -3.56
N GLU A 119 -5.57 20.86 -4.63
CA GLU A 119 -4.92 20.14 -5.73
C GLU A 119 -3.60 19.47 -5.30
N LYS A 120 -2.78 20.12 -4.45
CA LYS A 120 -1.54 19.53 -3.93
C LYS A 120 -1.85 18.24 -3.15
N LEU A 121 -2.86 18.30 -2.27
CA LEU A 121 -3.30 17.16 -1.48
C LEU A 121 -3.91 16.04 -2.35
N ARG A 122 -4.65 16.40 -3.42
CA ARG A 122 -5.16 15.40 -4.38
C ARG A 122 -4.03 14.62 -5.03
N ARG A 123 -3.01 15.33 -5.55
CA ARG A 123 -1.85 14.69 -6.20
C ARG A 123 -1.12 13.76 -5.23
N MET A 124 -0.86 14.23 -4.03
CA MET A 124 -0.19 13.44 -2.99
C MET A 124 -1.00 12.19 -2.62
N LEU A 125 -2.28 12.33 -2.27
CA LEU A 125 -3.11 11.22 -1.79
C LEU A 125 -3.51 10.24 -2.91
N SER A 126 -3.31 10.59 -4.18
CA SER A 126 -3.59 9.71 -5.32
C SER A 126 -2.34 9.02 -5.90
N MET A 127 -1.17 9.17 -5.30
CA MET A 127 0.10 8.69 -5.86
C MET A 127 0.26 7.17 -5.85
N HIS A 128 -0.47 6.45 -5.01
CA HIS A 128 -0.27 5.01 -4.75
C HIS A 128 -0.23 4.11 -5.99
N PRO A 129 -1.00 4.34 -7.08
CA PRO A 129 -0.86 3.57 -8.30
C PRO A 129 0.54 3.61 -8.91
N LEU A 130 1.31 4.69 -8.71
CA LEU A 130 2.68 4.82 -9.22
C LEU A 130 3.60 3.72 -8.66
N LEU A 131 3.33 3.23 -7.45
CA LEU A 131 4.12 2.17 -6.81
C LEU A 131 4.02 0.83 -7.56
N VAL A 132 2.99 0.64 -8.38
CA VAL A 132 2.75 -0.55 -9.18
C VAL A 132 2.76 -0.24 -10.70
N GLY A 133 3.36 0.89 -11.09
CA GLY A 133 3.47 1.30 -12.50
C GLY A 133 2.16 1.83 -13.12
N GLY A 134 1.14 2.12 -12.30
CA GLY A 134 -0.15 2.62 -12.76
C GLY A 134 -0.24 4.15 -12.80
N ASN A 135 -1.01 4.69 -13.74
CA ASN A 135 -1.32 6.11 -13.79
C ASN A 135 -2.53 6.44 -12.89
N PRO A 136 -2.40 7.35 -11.89
CA PRO A 136 -3.49 7.69 -10.96
C PRO A 136 -4.77 8.18 -11.64
N PHE A 137 -4.68 8.77 -12.83
CA PHE A 137 -5.83 9.32 -13.57
C PHE A 137 -6.64 8.25 -14.32
N THR A 138 -6.05 7.08 -14.58
CA THR A 138 -6.68 5.98 -15.33
C THR A 138 -6.81 4.69 -14.55
N THR A 139 -5.96 4.47 -13.54
CA THR A 139 -5.98 3.27 -12.69
C THR A 139 -7.21 3.26 -11.78
N THR A 140 -7.90 2.13 -11.72
CA THR A 140 -9.11 1.95 -10.91
C THR A 140 -8.90 2.32 -9.44
N SER A 141 -9.93 2.92 -8.83
CA SER A 141 -9.93 3.36 -7.43
C SER A 141 -9.72 2.23 -6.40
N ILE A 142 -9.79 0.97 -6.81
CA ILE A 142 -9.45 -0.18 -5.96
C ILE A 142 -8.03 -0.04 -5.41
N TYR A 143 -7.09 0.48 -6.19
CA TYR A 143 -5.72 0.75 -5.73
C TYR A 143 -5.63 1.79 -4.60
N GLY A 144 -6.70 2.50 -4.29
CA GLY A 144 -6.82 3.30 -3.07
C GLY A 144 -6.71 2.47 -1.78
N LEU A 145 -6.88 1.12 -1.85
CA LEU A 145 -6.63 0.23 -0.73
C LEU A 145 -5.20 0.37 -0.18
N ILE A 146 -4.21 0.72 -1.02
CA ILE A 146 -2.80 0.85 -0.63
C ILE A 146 -2.65 1.94 0.44
N LEU A 147 -3.40 3.04 0.35
CA LEU A 147 -3.40 4.08 1.38
C LEU A 147 -3.74 3.51 2.77
N TYR A 148 -4.73 2.63 2.86
CA TYR A 148 -5.08 2.01 4.13
C TYR A 148 -4.10 0.90 4.53
N LEU A 149 -3.60 0.14 3.56
CA LEU A 149 -2.60 -0.91 3.75
C LEU A 149 -1.33 -0.34 4.43
N GLU A 150 -0.82 0.78 3.92
CA GLU A 150 0.34 1.47 4.50
C GLU A 150 0.05 1.96 5.92
N LYS A 151 -1.14 2.51 6.16
CA LYS A 151 -1.54 2.92 7.52
C LYS A 151 -1.64 1.75 8.49
N LYS A 152 -2.07 0.59 8.03
CA LYS A 152 -2.26 -0.59 8.87
C LYS A 152 -0.94 -1.24 9.28
N TRP A 153 0.02 -1.36 8.37
CA TRP A 153 1.27 -2.09 8.62
C TRP A 153 2.54 -1.23 8.59
N GLY A 154 2.42 0.02 8.20
CA GLY A 154 3.57 0.91 8.02
C GLY A 154 4.44 0.53 6.82
N ILE A 155 5.43 1.37 6.59
CA ILE A 155 6.48 1.10 5.58
C ILE A 155 7.78 0.80 6.30
N HIS A 156 8.45 -0.25 5.84
CA HIS A 156 9.70 -0.74 6.42
C HIS A 156 10.81 -0.75 5.38
N TYR A 157 12.00 -0.45 5.83
CA TYR A 157 13.21 -0.55 5.04
C TYR A 157 13.99 -1.81 5.44
N SER A 158 14.44 -2.57 4.46
CA SER A 158 15.36 -3.68 4.70
C SER A 158 16.78 -3.12 4.87
N MET A 159 17.34 -3.28 6.06
CA MET A 159 18.70 -2.81 6.34
C MET A 159 19.71 -3.52 5.43
N GLY A 160 20.55 -2.72 4.76
CA GLY A 160 21.47 -3.22 3.73
C GLY A 160 20.83 -3.33 2.32
N GLY A 161 19.59 -2.84 2.15
CA GLY A 161 18.89 -2.81 0.87
C GLY A 161 17.98 -4.03 0.62
N THR A 162 17.25 -3.98 -0.49
CA THR A 162 16.30 -5.06 -0.87
C THR A 162 17.00 -6.38 -1.17
N GLY A 163 18.26 -6.36 -1.60
CA GLY A 163 19.10 -7.55 -1.80
C GLY A 163 19.20 -8.42 -0.54
N ASN A 164 19.17 -7.83 0.65
CA ASN A 164 19.22 -8.60 1.90
C ASN A 164 17.95 -9.42 2.16
N ILE A 165 16.81 -9.04 1.58
CA ILE A 165 15.61 -9.88 1.61
C ILE A 165 15.88 -11.16 0.80
N ILE A 166 16.46 -11.01 -0.39
CA ILE A 166 16.81 -12.15 -1.25
C ILE A 166 17.84 -13.05 -0.58
N ASN A 167 18.90 -12.46 0.00
CA ASN A 167 19.92 -13.23 0.73
C ASN A 167 19.33 -13.99 1.93
N GLY A 168 18.38 -13.37 2.65
CA GLY A 168 17.70 -14.02 3.76
C GLY A 168 16.85 -15.21 3.30
N LEU A 169 16.15 -15.07 2.18
CA LEU A 169 15.37 -16.17 1.58
C LEU A 169 16.29 -17.27 1.05
N GLU A 170 17.38 -16.93 0.35
CA GLU A 170 18.37 -17.91 -0.15
C GLU A 170 18.97 -18.71 1.01
N LYS A 171 19.32 -18.05 2.12
CA LYS A 171 19.82 -18.72 3.33
C LYS A 171 18.79 -19.71 3.89
N LEU A 172 17.52 -19.31 3.98
CA LEU A 172 16.45 -20.20 4.43
C LEU A 172 16.31 -21.41 3.50
N MET A 173 16.34 -21.21 2.17
CA MET A 173 16.23 -22.29 1.19
C MET A 173 17.38 -23.29 1.34
N ILE A 174 18.62 -22.81 1.50
CA ILE A 174 19.80 -23.66 1.72
C ILE A 174 19.63 -24.49 3.00
N GLU A 175 19.16 -23.89 4.09
CA GLU A 175 18.92 -24.60 5.34
C GLU A 175 17.78 -25.64 5.25
N GLN A 176 16.91 -25.52 4.27
CA GLN A 176 15.86 -26.50 3.96
C GLN A 176 16.28 -27.51 2.87
N GLU A 177 17.58 -27.57 2.52
CA GLU A 177 18.14 -28.46 1.52
C GLU A 177 17.51 -28.27 0.11
N ILE A 178 17.01 -27.06 -0.19
CA ILE A 178 16.45 -26.72 -1.51
C ILE A 178 17.62 -26.44 -2.46
N GLU A 179 17.66 -27.17 -3.57
CA GLU A 179 18.65 -26.95 -4.63
C GLU A 179 18.36 -25.67 -5.40
N LEU A 180 19.33 -24.75 -5.44
CA LEU A 180 19.26 -23.50 -6.18
C LEU A 180 20.01 -23.61 -7.49
N ILE A 181 19.30 -23.73 -8.59
CA ILE A 181 19.89 -23.79 -9.93
C ILE A 181 19.96 -22.36 -10.49
N LYS A 182 21.18 -21.86 -10.68
CA LYS A 182 21.46 -20.51 -11.22
C LYS A 182 21.91 -20.58 -12.68
N GLY A 183 21.74 -19.48 -13.42
CA GLY A 183 22.22 -19.38 -14.81
C GLY A 183 21.30 -20.01 -15.86
N HIS A 184 20.05 -20.28 -15.53
CA HIS A 184 19.01 -20.66 -16.50
C HIS A 184 18.18 -19.44 -16.88
N GLU A 185 17.96 -19.22 -18.20
CA GLU A 185 17.01 -18.26 -18.76
C GLU A 185 15.61 -18.88 -18.91
#